data_ac2eeccb71cb2f8a42446c869e1763c0
#
_entry.id   ac2eeccb71cb2f8a42446c869e1763c0
#
_cell.length_a   1.000
_cell.length_b   1.000
_cell.length_c   1.000
_cell.angle_alpha   90.00
_cell.angle_beta   90.00
_cell.angle_gamma   90.00
#
_symmetry.space_group_name_H-M   'P 1'
#
loop_
_entity.id
_entity.type
_entity.pdbx_description
1 polymer ?
#
loop_
_entity_poly.entity_id
_entity_poly.type
_entity_poly.pdbx_seq_one_letter_code
_entity_poly.pdbx_strand_id
1 'polypeptide(L)'
;NDSFLAQGGMCMLKEQSDYDSFFEDTMKAGHYENDKKSVEIMIKTSPEVVRDLVSYGAQFERNEDGSLAYTKEGAHSTNRIIFHEDVTGKEITSTLLREVQKLSNVELLEYTTLVDILEKDNHCYGAVIRRPDGSLDTVTAAYTVLASGGVGGLYRHSTNFRHLTGDALAIACKHNIELQNPDYVQIHPTTCLLYTSDAADEL
;
A
#
# COMPACT_ATOMS: atom_id res chain seq x y z
N ASN A 1 3.61 7.11 4.40
CA ASN A 1 3.68 5.78 3.76
C ASN A 1 3.96 5.94 2.27
N ASP A 2 4.60 4.96 1.62
CA ASP A 2 4.94 5.03 0.20
C ASP A 2 3.72 5.00 -0.72
N SER A 3 2.59 4.50 -0.27
CA SER A 3 1.35 4.60 -1.04
C SER A 3 0.99 6.05 -1.38
N PHE A 4 1.43 7.02 -0.56
CA PHE A 4 1.26 8.45 -0.83
C PHE A 4 2.07 8.91 -2.06
N LEU A 5 3.21 8.27 -2.36
CA LEU A 5 4.08 8.60 -3.49
C LEU A 5 3.67 7.89 -4.79
N ALA A 6 2.68 7.02 -4.76
CA ALA A 6 2.27 6.27 -5.94
C ALA A 6 1.65 7.20 -6.99
N GLN A 7 2.34 7.33 -8.12
CA GLN A 7 1.95 8.18 -9.24
C GLN A 7 0.96 7.50 -10.18
N GLY A 8 1.16 6.21 -10.45
CA GLY A 8 0.29 5.41 -11.30
C GLY A 8 -1.15 5.40 -10.82
N GLY A 9 -1.93 4.50 -11.34
CA GLY A 9 -3.33 4.38 -10.96
C GLY A 9 -3.64 3.10 -10.22
N MET A 10 -4.90 2.85 -10.03
CA MET A 10 -5.43 1.63 -9.44
C MET A 10 -6.22 0.84 -10.47
N CYS A 11 -5.86 -0.44 -10.65
CA CYS A 11 -6.57 -1.32 -11.56
C CYS A 11 -7.93 -1.73 -10.98
N MET A 12 -8.95 -1.78 -11.82
CA MET A 12 -10.25 -2.32 -11.44
C MET A 12 -10.88 -3.14 -12.56
N LEU A 13 -11.69 -4.10 -12.19
CA LEU A 13 -12.53 -4.84 -13.12
C LEU A 13 -13.67 -3.93 -13.62
N LYS A 14 -13.64 -3.55 -14.90
CA LYS A 14 -14.67 -2.68 -15.48
C LYS A 14 -15.98 -3.43 -15.69
N GLU A 15 -15.88 -4.59 -16.29
CA GLU A 15 -16.98 -5.47 -16.66
C GLU A 15 -16.53 -6.93 -16.65
N GLN A 16 -17.48 -7.85 -16.56
CA GLN A 16 -17.16 -9.29 -16.44
C GLN A 16 -16.35 -9.83 -17.63
N SER A 17 -16.51 -9.26 -18.81
CA SER A 17 -15.75 -9.64 -20.02
C SER A 17 -14.25 -9.33 -19.92
N ASP A 18 -13.82 -8.40 -19.06
CA ASP A 18 -12.42 -8.07 -18.82
C ASP A 18 -11.73 -9.00 -17.80
N TYR A 19 -12.48 -9.87 -17.11
CA TYR A 19 -11.94 -10.70 -16.03
C TYR A 19 -10.79 -11.59 -16.49
N ASP A 20 -10.96 -12.33 -17.57
CA ASP A 20 -9.96 -13.31 -18.03
C ASP A 20 -8.67 -12.61 -18.46
N SER A 21 -8.79 -11.46 -19.15
CA SER A 21 -7.63 -10.68 -19.56
C SER A 21 -6.92 -10.04 -18.37
N PHE A 22 -7.65 -9.56 -17.37
CA PHE A 22 -7.07 -9.00 -16.17
C PHE A 22 -6.35 -10.07 -15.33
N PHE A 23 -6.97 -11.24 -15.20
CA PHE A 23 -6.37 -12.36 -14.49
C PHE A 23 -5.06 -12.80 -15.17
N GLU A 24 -5.08 -13.00 -16.50
CA GLU A 24 -3.91 -13.43 -17.27
C GLU A 24 -2.78 -12.37 -17.22
N ASP A 25 -3.10 -11.08 -17.41
CA ASP A 25 -2.12 -10.00 -17.30
C ASP A 25 -1.43 -10.00 -15.93
N THR A 26 -2.20 -10.19 -14.86
CA THR A 26 -1.68 -10.23 -13.47
C THR A 26 -0.81 -11.46 -13.25
N MET A 27 -1.25 -12.62 -13.69
CA MET A 27 -0.48 -13.86 -13.57
C MET A 27 0.83 -13.80 -14.35
N LYS A 28 0.79 -13.26 -15.57
CA LYS A 28 1.97 -13.08 -16.41
C LYS A 28 2.97 -12.06 -15.81
N ALA A 29 2.48 -10.95 -15.29
CA ALA A 29 3.33 -9.96 -14.62
C ALA A 29 4.06 -10.52 -13.40
N GLY A 30 3.44 -11.43 -12.67
CA GLY A 30 4.05 -12.15 -11.55
C GLY A 30 4.73 -13.47 -11.94
N HIS A 31 5.06 -13.67 -13.22
CA HIS A 31 5.70 -14.90 -13.73
C HIS A 31 4.98 -16.20 -13.35
N TYR A 32 3.66 -16.11 -13.14
CA TYR A 32 2.79 -17.22 -12.68
C TYR A 32 3.11 -17.78 -11.29
N GLU A 33 3.88 -17.04 -10.48
CA GLU A 33 4.15 -17.38 -9.08
C GLU A 33 3.08 -16.86 -8.12
N ASN A 34 2.14 -16.08 -8.62
CA ASN A 34 1.03 -15.51 -7.85
C ASN A 34 0.12 -16.61 -7.26
N ASP A 35 -0.39 -16.38 -6.06
CA ASP A 35 -1.52 -17.13 -5.53
C ASP A 35 -2.79 -16.81 -6.33
N LYS A 36 -3.29 -17.78 -7.08
CA LYS A 36 -4.44 -17.62 -7.99
C LYS A 36 -5.71 -17.17 -7.27
N LYS A 37 -5.92 -17.66 -6.04
CA LYS A 37 -7.11 -17.30 -5.26
C LYS A 37 -7.04 -15.85 -4.79
N SER A 38 -5.87 -15.40 -4.39
CA SER A 38 -5.65 -13.99 -4.01
C SER A 38 -5.85 -13.05 -5.20
N VAL A 39 -5.33 -13.42 -6.38
CA VAL A 39 -5.57 -12.66 -7.62
C VAL A 39 -7.05 -12.59 -7.97
N GLU A 40 -7.77 -13.71 -7.88
CA GLU A 40 -9.21 -13.75 -8.13
C GLU A 40 -9.99 -12.84 -7.17
N ILE A 41 -9.68 -12.89 -5.87
CA ILE A 41 -10.30 -12.03 -4.86
C ILE A 41 -10.04 -10.56 -5.18
N MET A 42 -8.78 -10.19 -5.42
CA MET A 42 -8.38 -8.82 -5.76
C MET A 42 -9.17 -8.27 -6.95
N ILE A 43 -9.24 -9.05 -8.05
CA ILE A 43 -9.94 -8.61 -9.26
C ILE A 43 -11.44 -8.46 -9.00
N LYS A 44 -12.08 -9.46 -8.40
CA LYS A 44 -13.55 -9.47 -8.19
C LYS A 44 -14.02 -8.41 -7.20
N THR A 45 -13.21 -8.08 -6.19
CA THR A 45 -13.57 -7.06 -5.18
C THR A 45 -13.22 -5.65 -5.60
N SER A 46 -12.35 -5.47 -6.60
CA SER A 46 -11.86 -4.13 -7.02
C SER A 46 -12.98 -3.12 -7.35
N PRO A 47 -14.12 -3.50 -8.00
CA PRO A 47 -15.20 -2.54 -8.25
C PRO A 47 -15.89 -2.04 -6.97
N GLU A 48 -15.98 -2.89 -5.94
CA GLU A 48 -16.55 -2.52 -4.65
C GLU A 48 -15.62 -1.54 -3.93
N VAL A 49 -14.33 -1.87 -3.85
CA VAL A 49 -13.30 -0.99 -3.26
C VAL A 49 -13.29 0.39 -3.92
N VAL A 50 -13.40 0.46 -5.25
CA VAL A 50 -13.47 1.75 -5.95
C VAL A 50 -14.73 2.53 -5.62
N ARG A 51 -15.88 1.85 -5.53
CA ARG A 51 -17.14 2.51 -5.10
C ARG A 51 -17.01 3.09 -3.69
N ASP A 52 -16.40 2.35 -2.78
CA ASP A 52 -16.17 2.81 -1.41
C ASP A 52 -15.27 4.05 -1.37
N LEU A 53 -14.14 4.03 -2.09
CA LEU A 53 -13.25 5.19 -2.19
C LEU A 53 -13.96 6.42 -2.75
N VAL A 54 -14.76 6.25 -3.80
CA VAL A 54 -15.57 7.36 -4.37
C VAL A 54 -16.60 7.84 -3.36
N SER A 55 -17.25 6.94 -2.59
CA SER A 55 -18.20 7.30 -1.56
C SER A 55 -17.57 8.09 -0.40
N TYR A 56 -16.30 7.83 -0.10
CA TYR A 56 -15.50 8.60 0.86
C TYR A 56 -15.00 9.93 0.30
N GLY A 57 -15.23 10.19 -0.99
CA GLY A 57 -14.90 11.44 -1.64
C GLY A 57 -13.59 11.45 -2.43
N ALA A 58 -12.99 10.29 -2.69
CA ALA A 58 -11.82 10.20 -3.56
C ALA A 58 -12.18 10.66 -4.98
N GLN A 59 -11.32 11.52 -5.53
CA GLN A 59 -11.49 12.09 -6.85
C GLN A 59 -10.66 11.27 -7.84
N PHE A 60 -11.34 10.66 -8.81
CA PHE A 60 -10.70 10.03 -9.96
C PHE A 60 -11.09 10.76 -11.24
N GLU A 61 -10.23 10.74 -12.25
CA GLU A 61 -10.50 11.34 -13.55
C GLU A 61 -11.78 10.78 -14.16
N ARG A 62 -12.53 11.66 -14.82
CA ARG A 62 -13.81 11.34 -15.45
C ARG A 62 -13.87 11.83 -16.88
N ASN A 63 -14.60 11.10 -17.69
CA ASN A 63 -14.98 11.50 -19.03
C ASN A 63 -16.04 12.64 -18.99
N GLU A 64 -16.32 13.25 -20.12
CA GLU A 64 -17.33 14.31 -20.26
C GLU A 64 -18.74 13.86 -19.84
N ASP A 65 -19.05 12.58 -19.96
CA ASP A 65 -20.33 11.98 -19.54
C ASP A 65 -20.40 11.66 -18.05
N GLY A 66 -19.34 11.96 -17.28
CA GLY A 66 -19.24 11.70 -15.84
C GLY A 66 -18.81 10.28 -15.46
N SER A 67 -18.63 9.38 -16.42
CA SER A 67 -18.08 8.05 -16.15
C SER A 67 -16.58 8.14 -15.80
N LEU A 68 -16.05 7.11 -15.09
CA LEU A 68 -14.62 7.06 -14.78
C LEU A 68 -13.79 6.98 -16.07
N ALA A 69 -12.73 7.77 -16.14
CA ALA A 69 -11.73 7.64 -17.18
C ALA A 69 -10.76 6.51 -16.86
N TYR A 70 -10.34 5.78 -17.89
CA TYR A 70 -9.41 4.66 -17.75
C TYR A 70 -8.20 4.83 -18.63
N THR A 71 -7.05 4.55 -18.09
CA THR A 71 -5.78 4.48 -18.81
C THR A 71 -5.19 3.06 -18.80
N LYS A 72 -4.08 2.91 -19.49
CA LYS A 72 -3.31 1.68 -19.57
C LYS A 72 -1.84 1.97 -19.30
N GLU A 73 -1.23 1.17 -18.46
CA GLU A 73 0.21 1.16 -18.22
C GLU A 73 0.81 -0.18 -18.64
N GLY A 74 2.11 -0.34 -18.44
CA GLY A 74 2.83 -1.58 -18.73
C GLY A 74 2.19 -2.79 -18.06
N ALA A 75 2.33 -3.96 -18.66
CA ALA A 75 1.75 -5.25 -18.24
C ALA A 75 0.22 -5.38 -18.35
N HIS A 76 -0.51 -4.35 -18.78
CA HIS A 76 -1.95 -4.43 -19.02
C HIS A 76 -2.28 -4.54 -20.50
N SER A 77 -3.19 -5.44 -20.85
CA SER A 77 -3.68 -5.61 -22.23
C SER A 77 -4.78 -4.62 -22.60
N THR A 78 -5.54 -4.11 -21.60
CA THR A 78 -6.66 -3.17 -21.79
C THR A 78 -6.56 -1.96 -20.85
N ASN A 79 -7.35 -0.92 -21.12
CA ASN A 79 -7.50 0.23 -20.24
C ASN A 79 -8.39 -0.14 -19.05
N ARG A 80 -7.80 -0.35 -17.87
CA ARG A 80 -8.50 -0.70 -16.63
C ARG A 80 -7.99 0.05 -15.40
N ILE A 81 -7.11 1.02 -15.60
CA ILE A 81 -6.49 1.80 -14.53
C ILE A 81 -7.25 3.10 -14.37
N ILE A 82 -7.79 3.34 -13.18
CA ILE A 82 -8.32 4.63 -12.76
C ILE A 82 -7.21 5.42 -12.09
N PHE A 83 -7.24 6.73 -12.20
CA PHE A 83 -6.14 7.59 -11.75
C PHE A 83 -6.66 8.97 -11.34
N HIS A 84 -5.83 9.72 -10.63
CA HIS A 84 -6.02 11.13 -10.31
C HIS A 84 -4.72 11.85 -10.64
N GLU A 85 -4.69 12.56 -11.77
CA GLU A 85 -3.47 13.18 -12.30
C GLU A 85 -2.28 12.19 -12.25
N ASP A 86 -1.14 12.58 -11.67
CA ASP A 86 0.01 11.75 -11.36
C ASP A 86 0.20 11.51 -9.85
N VAL A 87 -0.86 11.74 -9.05
CA VAL A 87 -0.84 11.70 -7.59
C VAL A 87 -1.92 10.79 -6.99
N THR A 88 -2.28 9.73 -7.68
CA THR A 88 -3.36 8.82 -7.28
C THR A 88 -3.20 8.28 -5.86
N GLY A 89 -1.98 7.93 -5.48
CA GLY A 89 -1.69 7.42 -4.13
C GLY A 89 -1.94 8.48 -3.04
N LYS A 90 -1.56 9.72 -3.29
CA LYS A 90 -1.83 10.85 -2.40
C LYS A 90 -3.34 11.07 -2.23
N GLU A 91 -4.10 11.05 -3.32
CA GLU A 91 -5.55 11.22 -3.28
C GLU A 91 -6.22 10.12 -2.44
N ILE A 92 -5.91 8.86 -2.70
CA ILE A 92 -6.49 7.72 -1.98
C ILE A 92 -6.13 7.77 -0.49
N THR A 93 -4.85 7.91 -0.17
CA THR A 93 -4.39 7.86 1.22
C THR A 93 -4.88 9.05 2.04
N SER A 94 -4.93 10.25 1.45
CA SER A 94 -5.45 11.44 2.11
C SER A 94 -6.96 11.34 2.36
N THR A 95 -7.70 10.80 1.41
CA THR A 95 -9.14 10.58 1.56
C THR A 95 -9.41 9.57 2.68
N LEU A 96 -8.74 8.42 2.68
CA LEU A 96 -8.90 7.43 3.74
C LEU A 96 -8.52 7.99 5.12
N LEU A 97 -7.45 8.78 5.22
CA LEU A 97 -7.06 9.41 6.49
C LEU A 97 -8.14 10.37 6.99
N ARG A 98 -8.71 11.21 6.11
CA ARG A 98 -9.83 12.11 6.47
C ARG A 98 -11.05 11.33 6.99
N GLU A 99 -11.35 10.17 6.39
CA GLU A 99 -12.47 9.34 6.86
C GLU A 99 -12.18 8.70 8.22
N VAL A 100 -10.97 8.17 8.41
CA VAL A 100 -10.56 7.60 9.70
C VAL A 100 -10.62 8.64 10.82
N GLN A 101 -10.22 9.88 10.56
CA GLN A 101 -10.24 10.98 11.54
C GLN A 101 -11.66 11.36 12.00
N LYS A 102 -12.71 11.02 11.25
CA LYS A 102 -14.11 11.24 11.64
C LYS A 102 -14.61 10.20 12.65
N LEU A 103 -13.91 9.08 12.80
CA LEU A 103 -14.36 7.96 13.61
C LEU A 103 -14.01 8.16 15.08
N SER A 104 -15.00 8.32 15.93
CA SER A 104 -14.82 8.56 17.38
C SER A 104 -14.23 7.37 18.15
N ASN A 105 -14.26 6.18 17.56
CA ASN A 105 -13.73 4.94 18.14
C ASN A 105 -12.32 4.61 17.63
N VAL A 106 -11.67 5.51 16.90
CA VAL A 106 -10.30 5.36 16.39
C VAL A 106 -9.40 6.42 17.03
N GLU A 107 -8.30 5.98 17.61
CA GLU A 107 -7.25 6.84 18.13
C GLU A 107 -6.02 6.77 17.21
N LEU A 108 -5.56 7.92 16.73
CA LEU A 108 -4.35 8.06 15.91
C LEU A 108 -3.19 8.50 16.79
N LEU A 109 -2.18 7.66 16.92
CA LEU A 109 -0.96 7.99 17.69
C LEU A 109 0.14 8.47 16.72
N GLU A 110 0.09 9.75 16.37
CA GLU A 110 1.09 10.36 15.48
C GLU A 110 2.47 10.47 16.16
N TYR A 111 3.53 10.47 15.35
CA TYR A 111 4.93 10.53 15.80
C TYR A 111 5.31 9.44 16.81
N THR A 112 4.59 8.33 16.77
CA THR A 112 4.76 7.21 17.67
C THR A 112 5.36 6.03 16.89
N THR A 113 6.41 5.43 17.44
CA THR A 113 7.14 4.33 16.78
C THR A 113 6.78 2.99 17.42
N LEU A 114 6.44 2.00 16.61
CA LEU A 114 6.37 0.61 17.04
C LEU A 114 7.78 0.12 17.37
N VAL A 115 8.00 -0.36 18.59
CA VAL A 115 9.30 -0.88 19.05
C VAL A 115 9.31 -2.40 19.08
N ASP A 116 8.20 -3.00 19.51
CA ASP A 116 8.06 -4.44 19.63
C ASP A 116 6.59 -4.85 19.74
N ILE A 117 6.30 -6.14 19.71
CA ILE A 117 5.00 -6.70 20.10
C ILE A 117 5.06 -7.26 21.52
N LEU A 118 3.92 -7.25 22.20
CA LEU A 118 3.74 -7.94 23.47
C LEU A 118 3.37 -9.39 23.17
N GLU A 119 4.35 -10.30 23.26
CA GLU A 119 4.16 -11.72 22.98
C GLU A 119 4.43 -12.56 24.22
N LYS A 120 3.61 -13.56 24.46
CA LYS A 120 3.81 -14.59 25.45
C LYS A 120 3.12 -15.88 25.00
N ASP A 121 3.83 -17.01 25.10
CA ASP A 121 3.30 -18.33 24.78
C ASP A 121 2.69 -18.41 23.36
N ASN A 122 3.36 -17.81 22.37
CA ASN A 122 2.94 -17.71 20.97
C ASN A 122 1.58 -16.97 20.77
N HIS A 123 1.27 -16.04 21.67
CA HIS A 123 0.10 -15.21 21.61
C HIS A 123 0.48 -13.73 21.69
N CYS A 124 -0.05 -12.90 20.77
CA CYS A 124 0.16 -11.44 20.76
C CYS A 124 -0.91 -10.75 21.61
N TYR A 125 -0.49 -9.89 22.53
CA TYR A 125 -1.35 -9.12 23.44
C TYR A 125 -1.36 -7.63 23.13
N GLY A 126 -0.61 -7.18 22.12
CA GLY A 126 -0.51 -5.77 21.77
C GLY A 126 0.90 -5.38 21.32
N ALA A 127 1.26 -4.13 21.58
CA ALA A 127 2.50 -3.54 21.11
C ALA A 127 3.23 -2.74 22.18
N VAL A 128 4.56 -2.67 22.07
CA VAL A 128 5.42 -1.70 22.76
C VAL A 128 5.66 -0.54 21.81
N ILE A 129 5.38 0.66 22.25
CA ILE A 129 5.53 1.87 21.46
C ILE A 129 6.50 2.84 22.13
N ARG A 130 7.13 3.69 21.32
CA ARG A 130 7.91 4.83 21.79
C ARG A 130 7.18 6.10 21.40
N ARG A 131 6.84 6.88 22.40
CA ARG A 131 6.15 8.17 22.26
C ARG A 131 7.09 9.28 21.77
N PRO A 132 6.57 10.43 21.30
CA PRO A 132 7.39 11.54 20.80
C PRO A 132 8.40 12.09 21.82
N ASP A 133 8.11 11.99 23.12
CA ASP A 133 9.01 12.39 24.21
C ASP A 133 10.13 11.37 24.50
N GLY A 134 10.16 10.24 23.74
CA GLY A 134 11.13 9.16 23.91
C GLY A 134 10.73 8.11 24.95
N SER A 135 9.66 8.30 25.71
CA SER A 135 9.18 7.31 26.68
C SER A 135 8.66 6.05 25.99
N LEU A 136 8.84 4.92 26.65
CA LEU A 136 8.25 3.64 26.23
C LEU A 136 6.90 3.45 26.92
N ASP A 137 5.94 2.97 26.16
CA ASP A 137 4.61 2.65 26.64
C ASP A 137 4.11 1.36 25.99
N THR A 138 3.01 0.82 26.49
CA THR A 138 2.39 -0.41 25.96
C THR A 138 0.93 -0.16 25.59
N VAL A 139 0.54 -0.71 24.45
CA VAL A 139 -0.85 -0.74 24.01
C VAL A 139 -1.31 -2.19 23.99
N THR A 140 -2.28 -2.54 24.82
CA THR A 140 -2.88 -3.87 24.81
C THR A 140 -4.01 -3.96 23.81
N ALA A 141 -4.06 -5.07 23.07
CA ALA A 141 -5.07 -5.31 22.05
C ALA A 141 -5.35 -6.82 21.91
N ALA A 142 -6.59 -7.15 21.57
CA ALA A 142 -6.97 -8.51 21.22
C ALA A 142 -6.38 -8.94 19.85
N TYR A 143 -6.19 -8.00 18.95
CA TYR A 143 -5.58 -8.22 17.63
C TYR A 143 -4.59 -7.10 17.32
N THR A 144 -3.46 -7.44 16.76
CA THR A 144 -2.42 -6.50 16.33
C THR A 144 -2.13 -6.73 14.85
N VAL A 145 -2.27 -5.68 14.03
CA VAL A 145 -1.97 -5.73 12.60
C VAL A 145 -0.66 -4.99 12.34
N LEU A 146 0.34 -5.68 11.82
CA LEU A 146 1.60 -5.10 11.39
C LEU A 146 1.46 -4.64 9.94
N ALA A 147 1.37 -3.33 9.71
CA ALA A 147 1.20 -2.71 8.40
C ALA A 147 2.20 -1.56 8.17
N SER A 148 3.45 -1.74 8.61
CA SER A 148 4.48 -0.69 8.62
C SER A 148 5.18 -0.46 7.28
N GLY A 149 4.79 -1.17 6.23
CA GLY A 149 5.43 -1.09 4.91
C GLY A 149 6.70 -1.93 4.81
N GLY A 150 7.48 -1.68 3.76
CA GLY A 150 8.65 -2.47 3.39
C GLY A 150 9.97 -1.95 3.93
N VAL A 151 11.05 -2.28 3.22
CA VAL A 151 12.45 -2.03 3.60
C VAL A 151 13.17 -1.02 2.69
N GLY A 152 12.45 -0.36 1.80
CA GLY A 152 13.04 0.49 0.76
C GLY A 152 13.92 1.61 1.30
N GLY A 153 13.64 2.12 2.49
CA GLY A 153 14.43 3.17 3.15
C GLY A 153 15.84 2.75 3.58
N LEU A 154 16.13 1.45 3.64
CA LEU A 154 17.47 0.91 3.97
C LEU A 154 18.47 1.02 2.80
N TYR A 155 17.98 1.12 1.57
CA TYR A 155 18.83 1.19 0.39
C TYR A 155 19.37 2.62 0.19
N ARG A 156 20.63 2.73 -0.21
CA ARG A 156 21.27 4.03 -0.48
C ARG A 156 20.54 4.81 -1.57
N HIS A 157 20.12 4.10 -2.61
CA HIS A 157 19.37 4.65 -3.74
C HIS A 157 17.98 4.02 -3.73
N SER A 158 16.97 4.81 -3.43
CA SER A 158 15.59 4.33 -3.29
C SER A 158 14.63 5.47 -3.61
N THR A 159 13.51 5.12 -4.23
CA THR A 159 12.36 6.00 -4.44
C THR A 159 11.41 6.00 -3.25
N ASN A 160 11.70 5.19 -2.22
CA ASN A 160 10.88 5.10 -1.02
C ASN A 160 11.28 6.15 0.03
N PHE A 161 10.37 6.49 0.91
CA PHE A 161 10.69 7.30 2.08
C PHE A 161 11.74 6.62 2.97
N ARG A 162 12.67 7.41 3.50
CA ARG A 162 13.77 6.92 4.34
C ARG A 162 13.34 6.27 5.66
N HIS A 163 12.13 6.55 6.14
CA HIS A 163 11.61 5.94 7.36
C HIS A 163 11.05 4.52 7.17
N LEU A 164 11.02 3.99 5.95
CA LEU A 164 10.61 2.61 5.67
C LEU A 164 11.77 1.65 5.88
N THR A 165 12.02 1.33 7.12
CA THR A 165 13.19 0.57 7.57
C THR A 165 12.89 -0.89 7.90
N GLY A 166 11.67 -1.38 7.60
CA GLY A 166 11.30 -2.78 7.79
C GLY A 166 11.13 -3.19 9.25
N ASP A 167 10.74 -2.26 10.12
CA ASP A 167 10.68 -2.50 11.57
C ASP A 167 9.76 -3.68 11.92
N ALA A 168 8.59 -3.80 11.27
CA ALA A 168 7.70 -4.94 11.50
C ALA A 168 8.31 -6.27 11.03
N LEU A 169 9.14 -6.27 9.97
CA LEU A 169 9.85 -7.47 9.53
C LEU A 169 10.91 -7.89 10.56
N ALA A 170 11.66 -6.92 11.10
CA ALA A 170 12.63 -7.17 12.15
C ALA A 170 11.96 -7.73 13.43
N ILE A 171 10.81 -7.17 13.82
CA ILE A 171 9.99 -7.66 14.94
C ILE A 171 9.51 -9.10 14.67
N ALA A 172 8.99 -9.36 13.47
CA ALA A 172 8.55 -10.70 13.08
C ALA A 172 9.69 -11.73 13.19
N CYS A 173 10.87 -11.40 12.65
CA CYS A 173 12.06 -12.26 12.80
C CYS A 173 12.43 -12.50 14.27
N LYS A 174 12.40 -11.47 15.10
CA LYS A 174 12.72 -11.56 16.54
C LYS A 174 11.79 -12.53 17.28
N HIS A 175 10.52 -12.56 16.90
CA HIS A 175 9.50 -13.43 17.50
C HIS A 175 9.27 -14.74 16.73
N ASN A 176 10.19 -15.12 15.83
CA ASN A 176 10.12 -16.34 15.01
C ASN A 176 8.83 -16.46 14.18
N ILE A 177 8.27 -15.34 13.77
CA ILE A 177 7.15 -15.30 12.83
C ILE A 177 7.73 -15.52 11.43
N GLU A 178 7.16 -16.48 10.71
CA GLU A 178 7.60 -16.82 9.36
C GLU A 178 7.34 -15.66 8.39
N LEU A 179 8.37 -15.32 7.60
CA LEU A 179 8.27 -14.32 6.53
C LEU A 179 8.16 -15.03 5.18
N GLN A 180 7.22 -14.57 4.35
CA GLN A 180 7.08 -15.05 2.98
C GLN A 180 7.81 -14.10 2.02
N ASN A 181 8.61 -14.66 1.11
CA ASN A 181 9.33 -13.94 0.04
C ASN A 181 10.10 -12.69 0.54
N PRO A 182 10.96 -12.81 1.58
CA PRO A 182 11.67 -11.65 2.14
C PRO A 182 12.68 -11.04 1.18
N ASP A 183 13.03 -11.71 0.11
CA ASP A 183 13.93 -11.28 -0.97
C ASP A 183 13.20 -10.57 -2.12
N TYR A 184 11.88 -10.44 -2.08
CA TYR A 184 11.11 -9.76 -3.12
C TYR A 184 11.26 -8.24 -2.99
N VAL A 185 12.35 -7.73 -3.54
CA VAL A 185 12.65 -6.29 -3.64
C VAL A 185 12.59 -5.89 -5.11
N GLN A 186 11.68 -4.97 -5.42
CA GLN A 186 11.55 -4.46 -6.79
C GLN A 186 12.68 -3.47 -7.10
N ILE A 187 13.39 -3.71 -8.21
CA ILE A 187 14.35 -2.77 -8.78
C ILE A 187 13.64 -1.95 -9.85
N HIS A 188 13.58 -0.63 -9.67
CA HIS A 188 12.96 0.27 -10.64
C HIS A 188 13.88 0.45 -11.86
N PRO A 189 13.49 0.08 -13.08
CA PRO A 189 14.39 0.01 -14.22
C PRO A 189 14.83 1.38 -14.77
N THR A 190 14.05 2.44 -14.47
CA THR A 190 14.28 3.80 -14.99
C THR A 190 14.92 4.74 -13.97
N THR A 191 15.16 4.28 -12.74
CA THR A 191 15.79 5.10 -11.70
C THR A 191 17.30 5.16 -11.92
N CYS A 192 17.85 6.36 -12.15
CA CYS A 192 19.28 6.59 -12.27
C CYS A 192 19.87 7.11 -10.95
N LEU A 193 21.19 6.90 -10.74
CA LEU A 193 21.95 7.42 -9.58
C LEU A 193 21.83 8.93 -9.35
N LEU A 194 21.47 9.69 -10.40
CA LEU A 194 21.33 11.15 -10.38
C LEU A 194 19.91 11.62 -10.16
N TYR A 195 18.92 10.72 -10.22
CA TYR A 195 17.50 11.03 -10.03
C TYR A 195 17.03 10.31 -8.78
N THR A 196 16.91 11.04 -7.69
CA THR A 196 16.10 10.65 -6.54
C THR A 196 14.67 11.16 -6.73
N SER A 197 13.71 10.68 -5.97
CA SER A 197 12.31 11.15 -6.00
C SER A 197 12.19 12.68 -5.84
N ASP A 198 13.17 13.32 -5.20
CA ASP A 198 13.22 14.78 -5.04
C ASP A 198 13.48 15.53 -6.36
N ALA A 199 14.03 14.87 -7.38
CA ALA A 199 14.23 15.48 -8.69
C ALA A 199 12.97 15.49 -9.57
N ALA A 200 11.95 14.72 -9.23
CA ALA A 200 10.65 14.74 -9.91
C ALA A 200 9.76 15.92 -9.46
N ASP A 201 10.04 16.48 -8.28
CA ASP A 201 9.32 17.63 -7.74
C ASP A 201 9.87 18.99 -8.23
N GLU A 202 10.97 18.99 -9.03
CA GLU A 202 11.60 20.20 -9.57
C GLU A 202 11.38 20.39 -11.08
N LEU A 203 10.57 19.56 -11.73
CA LEU A 203 10.19 19.68 -13.14
C LEU A 203 8.69 19.93 -13.30
#